data_d8bbe398a479c3c0e7187a7055a1faad
#
_entry.id   d8bbe398a479c3c0e7187a7055a1faad
#
_cell.length_a   1.000
_cell.length_b   1.000
_cell.length_c   1.000
_cell.angle_alpha   90.00
_cell.angle_beta   90.00
_cell.angle_gamma   90.00
#
_symmetry.space_group_name_H-M   'P 1'
#
loop_
_entity.id
_entity.type
_entity.pdbx_description
1 polymer ?
#
loop_
_entity_poly.entity_id
_entity_poly.type
_entity_poly.pdbx_seq_one_letter_code
_entity_poly.pdbx_strand_id
1 'polypeptide(L)'
;MSVLALDALLLFVLSVPVVMRYRILPIEGTPYWLFGILFLILITNVLVSLYPGFFKKTIVLKAKLLFLMATLAIVVGGTTVTAIVDRSRTAPVYNVHDIILQQEAAMRYLLQGKNPYKETYFGTFLEEWHYAEGGKDAVNPALYHFVMPPWYLIFAFPFYFISTPVVGFFDGRMPLLFALTGLLFVIYRWLKDKNLASAAVVLTALSPATIDYFIEGRSDMFALFWLVWALYLLDKRKFIISSLLFGLAVLSKQTTWFMFPLYAVFGWLLLKRSIGKTILLFIPALMALMIVAGPFLLWDAKAFIDSTVLYLSGNSVHSYPISGYGLGMLLYEAGVIKDMHAHYPFILWQITLGLPVLGAVLWYLVKKPVMSRLLVGYGVVLLVFWYMSRYLNNSHVGFISSIFALGVLKDWDEKTT
;
A
#
# COMPACT_ATOMS: atom_id res chain seq x y z
N MET A 1 -16.99 8.25 -26.05
CA MET A 1 -17.46 7.56 -24.82
C MET A 1 -17.62 8.62 -23.75
N SER A 2 -18.78 8.76 -23.16
CA SER A 2 -18.93 9.70 -22.06
C SER A 2 -18.14 9.19 -20.86
N VAL A 3 -17.43 10.08 -20.16
CA VAL A 3 -16.73 9.78 -18.89
C VAL A 3 -17.68 9.11 -17.87
N LEU A 4 -18.98 9.27 -18.06
CA LEU A 4 -20.07 8.73 -17.24
C LEU A 4 -20.14 7.19 -17.18
N ALA A 5 -19.60 6.47 -18.16
CA ALA A 5 -19.62 5.00 -18.18
C ALA A 5 -18.26 4.36 -17.80
N LEU A 6 -17.18 5.16 -17.71
CA LEU A 6 -15.84 4.63 -17.49
C LEU A 6 -15.72 3.84 -16.18
N ASP A 7 -16.26 4.37 -15.10
CA ASP A 7 -16.22 3.73 -13.78
C ASP A 7 -16.99 2.40 -13.75
N ALA A 8 -18.14 2.33 -14.42
CA ALA A 8 -18.94 1.10 -14.51
C ALA A 8 -18.25 0.04 -15.39
N LEU A 9 -17.63 0.45 -16.49
CA LEU A 9 -16.86 -0.44 -17.36
C LEU A 9 -15.61 -0.96 -16.63
N LEU A 10 -14.87 -0.09 -15.94
CA LEU A 10 -13.72 -0.49 -15.13
C LEU A 10 -14.12 -1.48 -14.03
N LEU A 11 -15.24 -1.21 -13.34
CA LEU A 11 -15.74 -2.12 -12.30
C LEU A 11 -16.03 -3.50 -12.88
N PHE A 12 -16.69 -3.58 -14.03
CA PHE A 12 -16.97 -4.85 -14.71
C PHE A 12 -15.69 -5.55 -15.16
N VAL A 13 -14.84 -4.86 -15.93
CA VAL A 13 -13.64 -5.43 -16.55
C VAL A 13 -12.61 -5.91 -15.51
N LEU A 14 -12.47 -5.20 -14.39
CA LEU A 14 -11.48 -5.56 -13.36
C LEU A 14 -12.05 -6.56 -12.33
N SER A 15 -13.36 -6.58 -12.07
CA SER A 15 -13.95 -7.56 -11.14
C SER A 15 -13.95 -8.98 -11.70
N VAL A 16 -14.28 -9.14 -12.99
CA VAL A 16 -14.42 -10.46 -13.62
C VAL A 16 -13.14 -11.31 -13.52
N PRO A 17 -11.93 -10.82 -13.87
CA PRO A 17 -10.71 -11.60 -13.72
C PRO A 17 -10.43 -12.05 -12.29
N VAL A 18 -10.70 -11.21 -11.29
CA VAL A 18 -10.52 -11.55 -9.87
C VAL A 18 -11.44 -12.69 -9.47
N VAL A 19 -12.73 -12.60 -9.84
CA VAL A 19 -13.71 -13.66 -9.59
C VAL A 19 -13.34 -14.97 -10.25
N MET A 20 -12.89 -14.92 -11.51
CA MET A 20 -12.45 -16.11 -12.25
C MET A 20 -11.22 -16.76 -11.64
N ARG A 21 -10.30 -15.96 -11.08
CA ARG A 21 -9.07 -16.47 -10.44
C ARG A 21 -9.33 -17.04 -9.05
N TYR A 22 -10.02 -16.32 -8.19
CA TYR A 22 -10.16 -16.67 -6.77
C TYR A 22 -11.43 -17.45 -6.45
N ARG A 23 -12.45 -17.41 -7.33
CA ARG A 23 -13.76 -18.06 -7.14
C ARG A 23 -14.50 -17.67 -5.87
N ILE A 24 -14.04 -16.66 -5.14
CA ILE A 24 -14.56 -16.09 -3.88
C ILE A 24 -14.60 -17.10 -2.71
N LEU A 25 -15.17 -18.29 -2.88
CA LEU A 25 -15.28 -19.34 -1.87
C LEU A 25 -14.73 -20.67 -2.43
N PRO A 26 -13.39 -20.79 -2.61
CA PRO A 26 -12.81 -21.91 -3.38
C PRO A 26 -12.93 -23.29 -2.67
N ILE A 27 -12.90 -23.34 -1.33
CA ILE A 27 -12.98 -24.60 -0.57
C ILE A 27 -14.39 -25.18 -0.58
N GLU A 28 -15.42 -24.32 -0.49
CA GLU A 28 -16.83 -24.73 -0.49
C GLU A 28 -17.40 -25.00 -1.90
N GLY A 29 -16.55 -24.89 -2.92
CA GLY A 29 -16.92 -24.97 -4.33
C GLY A 29 -17.25 -23.62 -4.95
N THR A 30 -17.62 -23.62 -6.22
CA THR A 30 -17.93 -22.38 -6.95
C THR A 30 -19.33 -21.88 -6.58
N PRO A 31 -19.47 -20.71 -5.93
CA PRO A 31 -20.78 -20.19 -5.50
C PRO A 31 -21.54 -19.55 -6.67
N TYR A 32 -22.07 -20.37 -7.59
CA TYR A 32 -22.75 -19.88 -8.80
C TYR A 32 -23.87 -18.89 -8.53
N TRP A 33 -24.61 -19.06 -7.44
CA TRP A 33 -25.66 -18.13 -7.02
C TRP A 33 -25.10 -16.73 -6.70
N LEU A 34 -23.95 -16.66 -6.02
CA LEU A 34 -23.26 -15.41 -5.70
C LEU A 34 -22.72 -14.74 -6.99
N PHE A 35 -22.21 -15.54 -7.92
CA PHE A 35 -21.78 -15.05 -9.23
C PHE A 35 -22.96 -14.49 -10.01
N GLY A 36 -24.12 -15.15 -9.99
CA GLY A 36 -25.34 -14.63 -10.62
C GLY A 36 -25.74 -13.26 -10.05
N ILE A 37 -25.75 -13.11 -8.74
CA ILE A 37 -26.01 -11.82 -8.07
C ILE A 37 -24.96 -10.77 -8.49
N LEU A 38 -23.67 -11.11 -8.45
CA LEU A 38 -22.59 -10.19 -8.81
C LEU A 38 -22.70 -9.72 -10.26
N PHE A 39 -22.93 -10.64 -11.21
CA PHE A 39 -23.10 -10.28 -12.62
C PHE A 39 -24.35 -9.44 -12.85
N LEU A 40 -25.44 -9.70 -12.14
CA LEU A 40 -26.64 -8.85 -12.19
C LEU A 40 -26.34 -7.43 -11.71
N ILE A 41 -25.59 -7.27 -10.60
CA ILE A 41 -25.14 -5.98 -10.08
C ILE A 41 -24.29 -5.26 -11.14
N LEU A 42 -23.30 -5.95 -11.71
CA LEU A 42 -22.37 -5.37 -12.68
C LEU A 42 -23.08 -4.93 -13.97
N ILE A 43 -23.96 -5.78 -14.52
CA ILE A 43 -24.75 -5.45 -15.72
C ILE A 43 -25.68 -4.27 -15.43
N THR A 44 -26.38 -4.29 -14.31
CA THR A 44 -27.28 -3.19 -13.92
C THR A 44 -26.51 -1.88 -13.76
N ASN A 45 -25.30 -1.91 -13.16
CA ASN A 45 -24.44 -0.73 -13.03
C ASN A 45 -24.04 -0.16 -14.40
N VAL A 46 -23.71 -1.01 -15.37
CA VAL A 46 -23.40 -0.60 -16.76
C VAL A 46 -24.64 0.02 -17.42
N LEU A 47 -25.80 -0.62 -17.33
CA LEU A 47 -27.04 -0.13 -17.94
C LEU A 47 -27.46 1.22 -17.35
N VAL A 48 -27.45 1.38 -16.03
CA VAL A 48 -27.76 2.66 -15.35
C VAL A 48 -26.77 3.76 -15.75
N SER A 49 -25.52 3.40 -16.02
CA SER A 49 -24.49 4.36 -16.45
C SER A 49 -24.60 4.76 -17.92
N LEU A 50 -25.09 3.87 -18.80
CA LEU A 50 -25.30 4.14 -20.22
C LEU A 50 -26.58 4.91 -20.47
N TYR A 51 -27.63 4.74 -19.66
CA TYR A 51 -28.93 5.36 -19.80
C TYR A 51 -29.32 6.25 -18.62
N PRO A 52 -28.48 7.24 -18.23
CA PRO A 52 -28.73 8.06 -17.06
C PRO A 52 -29.97 8.92 -17.11
N GLY A 53 -30.52 9.17 -18.31
CA GLY A 53 -31.70 10.00 -18.51
C GLY A 53 -33.03 9.39 -18.02
N PHE A 54 -33.09 8.07 -17.80
CA PHE A 54 -34.29 7.40 -17.29
C PHE A 54 -34.58 7.69 -15.82
N PHE A 55 -33.55 8.11 -15.03
CA PHE A 55 -33.67 8.29 -13.60
C PHE A 55 -33.14 9.66 -13.15
N LYS A 56 -33.60 10.13 -12.01
CA LYS A 56 -33.04 11.34 -11.38
C LYS A 56 -31.54 11.12 -11.09
N LYS A 57 -30.70 12.12 -11.40
CA LYS A 57 -29.24 12.08 -11.21
C LYS A 57 -28.82 11.59 -9.81
N THR A 58 -29.54 12.01 -8.77
CA THR A 58 -29.30 11.59 -7.39
C THR A 58 -29.53 10.10 -7.14
N ILE A 59 -30.54 9.52 -7.81
CA ILE A 59 -30.84 8.07 -7.73
C ILE A 59 -29.73 7.29 -8.44
N VAL A 60 -29.33 7.72 -9.63
CA VAL A 60 -28.24 7.11 -10.41
C VAL A 60 -26.96 7.06 -9.58
N LEU A 61 -26.56 8.19 -8.96
CA LEU A 61 -25.33 8.25 -8.15
C LEU A 61 -25.40 7.35 -6.91
N LYS A 62 -26.55 7.28 -6.22
CA LYS A 62 -26.73 6.39 -5.08
C LYS A 62 -26.71 4.92 -5.49
N ALA A 63 -27.36 4.56 -6.60
CA ALA A 63 -27.36 3.21 -7.13
C ALA A 63 -25.92 2.77 -7.53
N LYS A 64 -25.19 3.62 -8.25
CA LYS A 64 -23.78 3.34 -8.62
C LYS A 64 -22.89 3.16 -7.39
N LEU A 65 -23.05 3.99 -6.37
CA LEU A 65 -22.30 3.81 -5.12
C LEU A 65 -22.66 2.47 -4.44
N LEU A 66 -23.94 2.12 -4.38
CA LEU A 66 -24.39 0.83 -3.83
C LEU A 66 -23.78 -0.35 -4.59
N PHE A 67 -23.82 -0.31 -5.93
CA PHE A 67 -23.26 -1.35 -6.79
C PHE A 67 -21.73 -1.46 -6.63
N LEU A 68 -21.03 -0.32 -6.55
CA LEU A 68 -19.60 -0.29 -6.26
C LEU A 68 -19.29 -0.95 -4.90
N MET A 69 -19.97 -0.54 -3.83
CA MET A 69 -19.78 -1.08 -2.49
C MET A 69 -20.10 -2.58 -2.43
N ALA A 70 -21.23 -3.02 -3.02
CA ALA A 70 -21.60 -4.42 -3.06
C ALA A 70 -20.58 -5.26 -3.83
N THR A 71 -20.11 -4.79 -5.00
CA THR A 71 -19.09 -5.48 -5.79
C THR A 71 -17.78 -5.62 -5.00
N LEU A 72 -17.30 -4.53 -4.39
CA LEU A 72 -16.05 -4.57 -3.62
C LEU A 72 -16.19 -5.44 -2.36
N ALA A 73 -17.33 -5.39 -1.68
CA ALA A 73 -17.60 -6.25 -0.53
C ALA A 73 -17.59 -7.74 -0.91
N ILE A 74 -18.19 -8.10 -2.06
CA ILE A 74 -18.20 -9.48 -2.55
C ILE A 74 -16.81 -9.89 -3.07
N VAL A 75 -16.24 -9.12 -3.99
CA VAL A 75 -15.04 -9.52 -4.71
C VAL A 75 -13.78 -9.40 -3.84
N VAL A 76 -13.56 -8.25 -3.20
CA VAL A 76 -12.36 -8.02 -2.39
C VAL A 76 -12.57 -8.52 -0.96
N GLY A 77 -13.65 -8.08 -0.31
CA GLY A 77 -13.96 -8.46 1.06
C GLY A 77 -14.20 -9.96 1.19
N GLY A 78 -15.08 -10.52 0.37
CA GLY A 78 -15.41 -11.94 0.35
C GLY A 78 -14.18 -12.82 0.13
N THR A 79 -13.38 -12.52 -0.92
CA THR A 79 -12.16 -13.27 -1.22
C THR A 79 -11.13 -13.19 -0.08
N THR A 80 -10.92 -11.99 0.49
CA THR A 80 -9.96 -11.84 1.59
C THR A 80 -10.42 -12.54 2.86
N VAL A 81 -11.69 -12.41 3.23
CA VAL A 81 -12.25 -13.09 4.41
C VAL A 81 -12.18 -14.60 4.23
N THR A 82 -12.52 -15.12 3.05
CA THR A 82 -12.40 -16.54 2.74
C THR A 82 -10.95 -17.01 2.89
N ALA A 83 -9.98 -16.28 2.30
CA ALA A 83 -8.57 -16.63 2.44
C ALA A 83 -8.08 -16.63 3.90
N ILE A 84 -8.60 -15.73 4.74
CA ILE A 84 -8.33 -15.71 6.19
C ILE A 84 -8.92 -16.95 6.89
N VAL A 85 -10.17 -17.28 6.60
CA VAL A 85 -10.86 -18.43 7.20
C VAL A 85 -10.23 -19.74 6.75
N ASP A 86 -9.91 -19.87 5.47
CA ASP A 86 -9.25 -21.07 4.92
C ASP A 86 -7.89 -21.30 5.57
N ARG A 87 -7.10 -20.23 5.75
CA ARG A 87 -5.83 -20.31 6.47
C ARG A 87 -6.02 -20.81 7.92
N SER A 88 -7.02 -20.31 8.61
CA SER A 88 -7.28 -20.73 10.01
C SER A 88 -7.68 -22.21 10.14
N ARG A 89 -8.21 -22.82 9.07
CA ARG A 89 -8.65 -24.22 9.01
C ARG A 89 -7.61 -25.19 8.46
N THR A 90 -6.58 -24.68 7.75
CA THR A 90 -5.57 -25.50 7.05
C THR A 90 -4.22 -25.47 7.77
N ALA A 91 -3.40 -24.46 7.44
CA ALA A 91 -2.07 -24.31 8.00
C ALA A 91 -1.69 -22.82 8.11
N PRO A 92 -0.88 -22.44 9.10
CA PRO A 92 -0.48 -21.04 9.31
C PRO A 92 0.16 -20.38 8.09
N VAL A 93 0.85 -21.13 7.26
CA VAL A 93 1.54 -20.66 6.04
C VAL A 93 0.68 -20.69 4.78
N TYR A 94 -0.56 -21.19 4.87
CA TYR A 94 -1.42 -21.38 3.72
C TYR A 94 -1.90 -20.04 3.14
N ASN A 95 -1.65 -19.85 1.84
CA ASN A 95 -2.15 -18.72 1.03
C ASN A 95 -1.95 -17.33 1.70
N VAL A 96 -0.75 -17.10 2.24
CA VAL A 96 -0.38 -15.86 2.93
C VAL A 96 1.06 -15.48 2.57
N HIS A 97 1.35 -14.17 2.55
CA HIS A 97 2.70 -13.65 2.34
C HIS A 97 3.52 -13.73 3.64
N ASP A 98 4.84 -13.92 3.51
CA ASP A 98 5.80 -14.00 4.62
C ASP A 98 5.72 -12.82 5.60
N ILE A 99 5.42 -11.61 5.12
CA ILE A 99 5.29 -10.40 5.95
C ILE A 99 4.18 -10.51 7.01
N ILE A 100 3.11 -11.27 6.74
CA ILE A 100 2.04 -11.53 7.73
C ILE A 100 2.55 -12.46 8.82
N LEU A 101 3.25 -13.54 8.43
CA LEU A 101 3.85 -14.48 9.37
C LEU A 101 4.87 -13.78 10.26
N GLN A 102 5.67 -12.91 9.66
CA GLN A 102 6.66 -12.10 10.36
C GLN A 102 6.00 -11.10 11.33
N GLN A 103 4.92 -10.41 10.90
CA GLN A 103 4.16 -9.51 11.78
C GLN A 103 3.59 -10.24 12.99
N GLU A 104 2.96 -11.39 12.78
CA GLU A 104 2.36 -12.20 13.84
C GLU A 104 3.41 -12.73 14.83
N ALA A 105 4.59 -13.13 14.33
CA ALA A 105 5.71 -13.54 15.19
C ALA A 105 6.29 -12.34 15.97
N ALA A 106 6.47 -11.19 15.31
CA ALA A 106 6.93 -9.96 15.94
C ALA A 106 5.98 -9.48 17.06
N MET A 107 4.66 -9.61 16.85
CA MET A 107 3.66 -9.32 17.89
C MET A 107 3.84 -10.24 19.10
N ARG A 108 4.04 -11.55 18.88
CA ARG A 108 4.30 -12.50 19.98
C ARG A 108 5.57 -12.16 20.73
N TYR A 109 6.65 -11.75 20.05
CA TYR A 109 7.87 -11.28 20.70
C TYR A 109 7.62 -10.06 21.59
N LEU A 110 6.89 -9.05 21.11
CA LEU A 110 6.55 -7.88 21.94
C LEU A 110 5.74 -8.26 23.18
N LEU A 111 4.75 -9.16 23.06
CA LEU A 111 3.96 -9.65 24.19
C LEU A 111 4.81 -10.43 25.22
N GLN A 112 5.94 -11.00 24.80
CA GLN A 112 6.92 -11.65 25.65
C GLN A 112 7.99 -10.70 26.21
N GLY A 113 7.89 -9.39 25.93
CA GLY A 113 8.90 -8.41 26.33
C GLY A 113 10.20 -8.48 25.52
N LYS A 114 10.19 -9.08 24.33
CA LYS A 114 11.35 -9.18 23.43
C LYS A 114 11.30 -8.15 22.32
N ASN A 115 12.47 -7.63 21.95
CA ASN A 115 12.57 -6.65 20.85
C ASN A 115 12.49 -7.34 19.49
N PRO A 116 11.43 -7.15 18.68
CA PRO A 116 11.24 -7.85 17.40
C PRO A 116 12.33 -7.51 16.37
N TYR A 117 13.03 -6.39 16.50
CA TYR A 117 14.12 -6.00 15.60
C TYR A 117 15.44 -6.70 15.92
N LYS A 118 15.55 -7.28 17.10
CA LYS A 118 16.75 -8.01 17.57
C LYS A 118 16.61 -9.52 17.45
N GLU A 119 15.37 -10.03 17.51
CA GLU A 119 15.09 -11.46 17.44
C GLU A 119 15.21 -11.97 16.00
N THR A 120 15.56 -13.25 15.86
CA THR A 120 15.42 -13.99 14.61
C THR A 120 14.06 -14.69 14.56
N TYR A 121 13.62 -15.06 13.38
CA TYR A 121 12.29 -15.63 13.14
C TYR A 121 12.35 -17.13 12.87
N PHE A 122 13.50 -17.79 13.11
CA PHE A 122 13.62 -19.24 13.15
C PHE A 122 12.78 -19.82 14.29
N GLY A 123 12.23 -21.02 14.09
CA GLY A 123 11.29 -21.64 15.03
C GLY A 123 9.89 -20.99 15.02
N THR A 124 9.60 -20.08 14.09
CA THR A 124 8.26 -19.52 13.87
C THR A 124 7.67 -20.05 12.57
N PHE A 125 6.37 -19.84 12.34
CA PHE A 125 5.73 -20.23 11.08
C PHE A 125 6.33 -19.57 9.83
N LEU A 126 7.12 -18.50 9.98
CA LEU A 126 7.84 -17.91 8.86
C LEU A 126 8.90 -18.87 8.28
N GLU A 127 9.50 -19.74 9.08
CA GLU A 127 10.48 -20.73 8.63
C GLU A 127 9.84 -21.82 7.75
N GLU A 128 8.55 -22.12 7.98
CA GLU A 128 7.80 -23.09 7.19
C GLU A 128 7.33 -22.51 5.84
N TRP A 129 7.44 -21.17 5.65
CA TRP A 129 7.02 -20.52 4.43
C TRP A 129 8.01 -20.77 3.29
N HIS A 130 7.53 -21.38 2.21
CA HIS A 130 8.37 -21.73 1.06
C HIS A 130 8.98 -20.49 0.42
N TYR A 131 10.30 -20.43 0.41
CA TYR A 131 11.07 -19.36 -0.22
C TYR A 131 12.06 -19.93 -1.22
N ALA A 132 12.10 -19.35 -2.43
CA ALA A 132 13.00 -19.80 -3.49
C ALA A 132 13.69 -18.62 -4.17
N GLU A 133 14.94 -18.80 -4.56
CA GLU A 133 15.73 -17.86 -5.35
C GLU A 133 16.23 -18.55 -6.62
N GLY A 134 16.00 -17.92 -7.79
CA GLY A 134 16.39 -18.51 -9.08
C GLY A 134 15.80 -19.91 -9.30
N GLY A 135 14.63 -20.21 -8.74
CA GLY A 135 13.95 -21.49 -8.84
C GLY A 135 14.51 -22.60 -7.94
N LYS A 136 15.39 -22.28 -7.00
CA LYS A 136 15.94 -23.21 -5.99
C LYS A 136 15.50 -22.80 -4.60
N ASP A 137 15.26 -23.78 -3.74
CA ASP A 137 14.96 -23.54 -2.33
C ASP A 137 16.11 -22.79 -1.67
N ALA A 138 15.77 -21.75 -0.93
CA ALA A 138 16.73 -20.90 -0.24
C ALA A 138 16.21 -20.50 1.16
N VAL A 139 17.12 -20.08 2.02
CA VAL A 139 16.73 -19.54 3.33
C VAL A 139 16.15 -18.14 3.15
N ASN A 140 14.92 -17.94 3.61
CA ASN A 140 14.28 -16.62 3.53
C ASN A 140 15.05 -15.59 4.37
N PRO A 141 15.64 -14.53 3.80
CA PRO A 141 16.38 -13.52 4.54
C PRO A 141 15.52 -12.75 5.56
N ALA A 142 14.19 -12.77 5.40
CA ALA A 142 13.25 -12.23 6.38
C ALA A 142 13.29 -12.97 7.74
N LEU A 143 13.90 -14.16 7.82
CA LEU A 143 14.13 -14.86 9.09
C LEU A 143 15.13 -14.16 10.02
N TYR A 144 15.94 -13.26 9.49
CA TYR A 144 16.97 -12.54 10.26
C TYR A 144 16.55 -11.13 10.67
N HIS A 145 15.53 -10.52 10.03
CA HIS A 145 15.22 -9.10 10.20
C HIS A 145 13.72 -8.82 10.17
N PHE A 146 13.21 -8.02 11.11
CA PHE A 146 11.88 -7.43 11.02
C PHE A 146 11.94 -6.12 10.21
N VAL A 147 11.56 -6.18 8.95
CA VAL A 147 11.80 -5.08 7.99
C VAL A 147 10.86 -3.88 8.15
N MET A 148 9.67 -4.09 8.72
CA MET A 148 8.63 -3.05 8.74
C MET A 148 8.84 -2.03 9.85
N PRO A 149 8.60 -0.73 9.58
CA PRO A 149 8.54 0.28 10.64
C PRO A 149 7.42 -0.04 11.65
N PRO A 150 7.53 0.44 12.91
CA PRO A 150 6.78 -0.11 14.03
C PRO A 150 5.27 0.17 14.02
N TRP A 151 4.78 1.14 13.27
CA TRP A 151 3.34 1.40 13.19
C TRP A 151 2.58 0.25 12.54
N TYR A 152 3.18 -0.42 11.56
CA TYR A 152 2.62 -1.63 10.96
C TYR A 152 2.35 -2.73 11.99
N LEU A 153 3.24 -2.86 12.97
CA LEU A 153 3.14 -3.81 14.05
C LEU A 153 2.12 -3.35 15.13
N ILE A 154 2.25 -2.11 15.60
CA ILE A 154 1.44 -1.58 16.71
C ILE A 154 -0.03 -1.47 16.32
N PHE A 155 -0.33 -1.07 15.08
CA PHE A 155 -1.70 -0.96 14.59
C PHE A 155 -2.44 -2.29 14.55
N ALA A 156 -1.75 -3.42 14.49
CA ALA A 156 -2.35 -4.74 14.46
C ALA A 156 -2.86 -5.22 15.84
N PHE A 157 -2.33 -4.70 16.95
CA PHE A 157 -2.70 -5.17 18.30
C PHE A 157 -4.18 -5.04 18.64
N PRO A 158 -4.89 -3.95 18.38
CA PRO A 158 -6.34 -3.88 18.63
C PRO A 158 -7.11 -5.02 17.95
N PHE A 159 -6.73 -5.37 16.72
CA PHE A 159 -7.35 -6.46 15.98
C PHE A 159 -7.04 -7.82 16.60
N TYR A 160 -5.80 -8.03 17.04
CA TYR A 160 -5.39 -9.23 17.75
C TYR A 160 -6.21 -9.43 19.04
N PHE A 161 -6.29 -8.40 19.88
CA PHE A 161 -7.01 -8.46 21.15
C PHE A 161 -8.52 -8.61 20.99
N ILE A 162 -9.11 -8.17 19.87
CA ILE A 162 -10.53 -8.33 19.58
C ILE A 162 -10.80 -9.67 18.90
N SER A 163 -10.04 -10.04 17.87
CA SER A 163 -10.34 -11.23 17.06
C SER A 163 -10.05 -12.52 17.81
N THR A 164 -8.95 -12.61 18.55
CA THR A 164 -8.57 -13.84 19.27
C THR A 164 -9.66 -14.34 20.23
N PRO A 165 -10.26 -13.52 21.11
CA PRO A 165 -11.34 -14.00 21.97
C PRO A 165 -12.69 -14.17 21.25
N VAL A 166 -12.94 -13.45 20.14
CA VAL A 166 -14.26 -13.48 19.45
C VAL A 166 -14.33 -14.63 18.44
N VAL A 167 -13.30 -14.82 17.63
CA VAL A 167 -13.28 -15.82 16.55
C VAL A 167 -12.24 -16.92 16.74
N GLY A 168 -11.46 -16.88 17.81
CA GLY A 168 -10.48 -17.91 18.19
C GLY A 168 -9.11 -17.78 17.52
N PHE A 169 -8.91 -16.85 16.59
CA PHE A 169 -7.63 -16.64 15.89
C PHE A 169 -7.44 -15.19 15.47
N PHE A 170 -6.20 -14.85 15.10
CA PHE A 170 -5.82 -13.59 14.48
C PHE A 170 -5.13 -13.85 13.15
N ASP A 171 -5.37 -12.99 12.18
CA ASP A 171 -4.66 -12.95 10.89
C ASP A 171 -4.28 -11.50 10.59
N GLY A 172 -3.02 -11.26 10.26
CA GLY A 172 -2.51 -9.91 9.97
C GLY A 172 -3.17 -9.20 8.79
N ARG A 173 -4.00 -9.90 7.99
CA ARG A 173 -4.81 -9.27 6.93
C ARG A 173 -6.06 -8.56 7.46
N MET A 174 -6.50 -8.84 8.69
CA MET A 174 -7.65 -8.13 9.30
C MET A 174 -7.42 -6.61 9.39
N PRO A 175 -6.30 -6.11 9.98
CA PRO A 175 -5.98 -4.68 9.94
C PRO A 175 -5.77 -4.13 8.53
N LEU A 176 -5.28 -4.94 7.59
CA LEU A 176 -5.12 -4.51 6.19
C LEU A 176 -6.47 -4.30 5.50
N LEU A 177 -7.47 -5.17 5.74
CA LEU A 177 -8.82 -5.01 5.19
C LEU A 177 -9.50 -3.75 5.74
N PHE A 178 -9.32 -3.46 7.02
CA PHE A 178 -9.77 -2.20 7.61
C PHE A 178 -9.09 -0.99 6.95
N ALA A 179 -7.77 -1.02 6.79
CA ALA A 179 -7.03 0.06 6.16
C ALA A 179 -7.43 0.27 4.69
N LEU A 180 -7.62 -0.81 3.91
CA LEU A 180 -8.12 -0.70 2.54
C LEU A 180 -9.50 -0.05 2.51
N THR A 181 -10.43 -0.47 3.35
CA THR A 181 -11.78 0.12 3.42
C THR A 181 -11.71 1.64 3.70
N GLY A 182 -10.87 2.04 4.66
CA GLY A 182 -10.64 3.46 4.96
C GLY A 182 -9.94 4.23 3.83
N LEU A 183 -9.03 3.58 3.09
CA LEU A 183 -8.38 4.13 1.90
C LEU A 183 -9.41 4.40 0.80
N LEU A 184 -10.23 3.42 0.46
CA LEU A 184 -11.24 3.56 -0.58
C LEU A 184 -12.29 4.62 -0.22
N PHE A 185 -12.67 4.69 1.05
CA PHE A 185 -13.56 5.73 1.55
C PHE A 185 -12.98 7.13 1.34
N VAL A 186 -11.71 7.37 1.73
CA VAL A 186 -11.12 8.70 1.56
C VAL A 186 -10.92 9.07 0.10
N ILE A 187 -10.52 8.13 -0.76
CA ILE A 187 -10.42 8.36 -2.21
C ILE A 187 -11.77 8.80 -2.77
N TYR A 188 -12.86 8.09 -2.45
CA TYR A 188 -14.21 8.44 -2.89
C TYR A 188 -14.66 9.81 -2.37
N ARG A 189 -14.30 10.18 -1.14
CA ARG A 189 -14.61 11.49 -0.53
C ARG A 189 -13.78 12.63 -1.13
N TRP A 190 -12.56 12.34 -1.57
CA TRP A 190 -11.62 13.36 -2.01
C TRP A 190 -11.96 13.94 -3.37
N LEU A 191 -12.34 13.12 -4.34
CA LEU A 191 -12.75 13.57 -5.67
C LEU A 191 -14.19 14.09 -5.63
N LYS A 192 -14.44 15.22 -6.32
CA LYS A 192 -15.75 15.86 -6.37
C LYS A 192 -16.65 15.18 -7.38
N ASP A 193 -16.12 14.88 -8.58
CA ASP A 193 -16.82 14.06 -9.57
C ASP A 193 -16.88 12.60 -9.08
N LYS A 194 -18.10 12.09 -8.88
CA LYS A 194 -18.32 10.77 -8.30
C LYS A 194 -18.05 9.62 -9.25
N ASN A 195 -18.04 9.85 -10.57
CA ASN A 195 -17.63 8.83 -11.52
C ASN A 195 -16.10 8.70 -11.53
N LEU A 196 -15.36 9.82 -11.48
CA LEU A 196 -13.90 9.79 -11.31
C LEU A 196 -13.51 9.18 -9.95
N ALA A 197 -14.26 9.50 -8.88
CA ALA A 197 -14.06 8.91 -7.56
C ALA A 197 -14.25 7.39 -7.60
N SER A 198 -15.33 6.90 -8.23
CA SER A 198 -15.57 5.47 -8.40
C SER A 198 -14.48 4.81 -9.24
N ALA A 199 -14.04 5.43 -10.34
CA ALA A 199 -12.93 4.92 -11.15
C ALA A 199 -11.62 4.82 -10.36
N ALA A 200 -11.30 5.83 -9.54
CA ALA A 200 -10.11 5.80 -8.67
C ALA A 200 -10.17 4.68 -7.63
N VAL A 201 -11.34 4.48 -7.01
CA VAL A 201 -11.60 3.39 -6.07
C VAL A 201 -11.42 2.03 -6.75
N VAL A 202 -11.99 1.84 -7.93
CA VAL A 202 -11.88 0.59 -8.71
C VAL A 202 -10.44 0.30 -9.09
N LEU A 203 -9.71 1.28 -9.63
CA LEU A 203 -8.31 1.12 -10.02
C LEU A 203 -7.41 0.83 -8.80
N THR A 204 -7.71 1.40 -7.64
CA THR A 204 -6.93 1.11 -6.42
C THR A 204 -7.23 -0.29 -5.88
N ALA A 205 -8.50 -0.71 -5.86
CA ALA A 205 -8.90 -1.96 -5.21
C ALA A 205 -8.76 -3.20 -6.10
N LEU A 206 -8.98 -3.08 -7.41
CA LEU A 206 -9.13 -4.22 -8.33
C LEU A 206 -8.06 -4.27 -9.43
N SER A 207 -7.08 -3.35 -9.44
CA SER A 207 -5.96 -3.45 -10.37
C SER A 207 -5.22 -4.78 -10.20
N PRO A 208 -4.88 -5.49 -11.27
CA PRO A 208 -4.04 -6.69 -11.18
C PRO A 208 -2.69 -6.44 -10.50
N ALA A 209 -2.19 -5.20 -10.53
CA ALA A 209 -0.97 -4.82 -9.84
C ALA A 209 -1.15 -4.65 -8.30
N THR A 210 -2.38 -4.72 -7.77
CA THR A 210 -2.67 -4.50 -6.36
C THR A 210 -3.43 -5.63 -5.69
N ILE A 211 -4.45 -6.19 -6.36
CA ILE A 211 -5.42 -7.09 -5.71
C ILE A 211 -4.80 -8.40 -5.22
N ASP A 212 -3.98 -9.04 -6.02
CA ASP A 212 -3.33 -10.30 -5.66
C ASP A 212 -2.46 -10.12 -4.42
N TYR A 213 -1.65 -9.07 -4.42
CA TYR A 213 -0.75 -8.73 -3.32
C TYR A 213 -1.50 -8.32 -2.05
N PHE A 214 -2.67 -7.70 -2.20
CA PHE A 214 -3.53 -7.38 -1.06
C PHE A 214 -4.13 -8.65 -0.43
N ILE A 215 -4.64 -9.58 -1.24
CA ILE A 215 -5.21 -10.85 -0.75
C ILE A 215 -4.15 -11.71 -0.05
N GLU A 216 -2.91 -11.72 -0.56
CA GLU A 216 -1.77 -12.37 0.11
C GLU A 216 -1.36 -11.69 1.41
N GLY A 217 -1.70 -10.41 1.61
CA GLY A 217 -1.41 -9.66 2.84
C GLY A 217 -0.20 -8.74 2.77
N ARG A 218 0.19 -8.22 1.59
CA ARG A 218 1.27 -7.23 1.50
C ARG A 218 0.85 -5.87 2.05
N SER A 219 1.80 -5.18 2.65
CA SER A 219 1.60 -3.95 3.44
C SER A 219 1.40 -2.67 2.63
N ASP A 220 1.42 -2.73 1.29
CA ASP A 220 1.41 -1.53 0.45
C ASP A 220 0.14 -0.69 0.61
N MET A 221 -1.03 -1.34 0.66
CA MET A 221 -2.30 -0.63 0.86
C MET A 221 -2.44 -0.04 2.27
N PHE A 222 -1.78 -0.64 3.27
CA PHE A 222 -1.69 -0.07 4.61
C PHE A 222 -0.91 1.26 4.61
N ALA A 223 0.26 1.29 3.99
CA ALA A 223 1.06 2.51 3.88
C ALA A 223 0.32 3.58 3.04
N LEU A 224 -0.32 3.18 1.95
CA LEU A 224 -1.11 4.06 1.09
C LEU A 224 -2.30 4.68 1.84
N PHE A 225 -2.95 3.93 2.72
CA PHE A 225 -4.05 4.41 3.57
C PHE A 225 -3.63 5.64 4.40
N TRP A 226 -2.56 5.54 5.17
CA TRP A 226 -2.08 6.64 6.00
C TRP A 226 -1.63 7.84 5.18
N LEU A 227 -0.91 7.55 4.08
CA LEU A 227 -0.41 8.60 3.19
C LEU A 227 -1.55 9.36 2.50
N VAL A 228 -2.53 8.66 1.92
CA VAL A 228 -3.65 9.31 1.21
C VAL A 228 -4.53 10.11 2.16
N TRP A 229 -4.78 9.62 3.38
CA TRP A 229 -5.47 10.41 4.41
C TRP A 229 -4.70 11.67 4.79
N ALA A 230 -3.38 11.55 4.96
CA ALA A 230 -2.53 12.72 5.25
C ALA A 230 -2.63 13.77 4.12
N LEU A 231 -2.52 13.34 2.86
CA LEU A 231 -2.60 14.23 1.70
C LEU A 231 -3.99 14.84 1.50
N TYR A 232 -5.05 14.06 1.71
CA TYR A 232 -6.43 14.57 1.71
C TYR A 232 -6.62 15.69 2.72
N LEU A 233 -6.14 15.50 3.95
CA LEU A 233 -6.25 16.51 5.00
C LEU A 233 -5.33 17.72 4.74
N LEU A 234 -4.17 17.51 4.11
CA LEU A 234 -3.32 18.61 3.65
C LEU A 234 -4.03 19.46 2.60
N ASP A 235 -4.70 18.85 1.63
CA ASP A 235 -5.53 19.50 0.61
C ASP A 235 -6.68 20.31 1.26
N LYS A 236 -7.27 19.75 2.34
CA LYS A 236 -8.31 20.43 3.16
C LYS A 236 -7.74 21.42 4.18
N ARG A 237 -6.45 21.72 4.14
CA ARG A 237 -5.77 22.64 5.07
C ARG A 237 -5.89 22.27 6.55
N LYS A 238 -6.11 20.99 6.85
CA LYS A 238 -6.14 20.43 8.21
C LYS A 238 -4.72 20.01 8.63
N PHE A 239 -3.83 20.99 8.75
CA PHE A 239 -2.38 20.81 8.83
C PHE A 239 -1.93 19.89 9.98
N ILE A 240 -2.47 20.06 11.19
CA ILE A 240 -2.06 19.29 12.39
C ILE A 240 -2.33 17.79 12.18
N ILE A 241 -3.58 17.44 11.83
CA ILE A 241 -3.97 16.04 11.65
C ILE A 241 -3.29 15.46 10.40
N SER A 242 -3.16 16.24 9.33
CA SER A 242 -2.40 15.82 8.13
C SER A 242 -0.97 15.43 8.50
N SER A 243 -0.28 16.26 9.26
CA SER A 243 1.10 15.98 9.69
C SER A 243 1.21 14.76 10.60
N LEU A 244 0.27 14.61 11.56
CA LEU A 244 0.22 13.41 12.40
C LEU A 244 0.10 12.14 11.55
N LEU A 245 -0.87 12.12 10.60
CA LEU A 245 -1.08 10.96 9.72
C LEU A 245 0.10 10.75 8.75
N PHE A 246 0.78 11.82 8.34
CA PHE A 246 2.01 11.70 7.57
C PHE A 246 3.12 11.02 8.38
N GLY A 247 3.27 11.36 9.67
CA GLY A 247 4.16 10.64 10.58
C GLY A 247 3.83 9.15 10.69
N LEU A 248 2.54 8.80 10.79
CA LEU A 248 2.10 7.40 10.80
C LEU A 248 2.34 6.70 9.45
N ALA A 249 2.21 7.40 8.33
CA ALA A 249 2.58 6.87 7.01
C ALA A 249 4.08 6.53 6.95
N VAL A 250 4.95 7.44 7.41
CA VAL A 250 6.41 7.24 7.50
C VAL A 250 6.76 6.03 8.37
N LEU A 251 6.02 5.82 9.45
CA LEU A 251 6.15 4.69 10.37
C LEU A 251 5.49 3.39 9.87
N SER A 252 4.85 3.40 8.71
CA SER A 252 4.18 2.24 8.12
C SER A 252 5.04 1.48 7.12
N LYS A 253 5.76 2.20 6.26
CA LYS A 253 6.61 1.59 5.20
C LYS A 253 7.60 2.62 4.65
N GLN A 254 8.81 2.18 4.32
CA GLN A 254 9.89 3.03 3.79
C GLN A 254 9.53 3.73 2.47
N THR A 255 8.65 3.14 1.67
CA THR A 255 8.14 3.74 0.42
C THR A 255 7.59 5.15 0.64
N THR A 256 6.97 5.42 1.80
CA THR A 256 6.39 6.73 2.10
C THR A 256 7.43 7.80 2.47
N TRP A 257 8.68 7.42 2.79
CA TRP A 257 9.74 8.38 3.15
C TRP A 257 10.07 9.34 2.01
N PHE A 258 9.96 8.88 0.76
CA PHE A 258 10.20 9.69 -0.43
C PHE A 258 9.16 10.80 -0.67
N MET A 259 8.03 10.75 0.04
CA MET A 259 7.07 11.86 0.03
C MET A 259 7.57 13.06 0.85
N PHE A 260 8.52 12.90 1.78
CA PHE A 260 8.94 13.96 2.70
C PHE A 260 9.31 15.28 1.99
N PRO A 261 10.23 15.32 1.01
CA PRO A 261 10.59 16.58 0.34
C PRO A 261 9.41 17.22 -0.40
N LEU A 262 8.55 16.41 -1.01
CA LEU A 262 7.37 16.92 -1.72
C LEU A 262 6.32 17.47 -0.74
N TYR A 263 6.07 16.74 0.37
CA TYR A 263 5.15 17.18 1.43
C TYR A 263 5.64 18.50 2.07
N ALA A 264 6.95 18.62 2.32
CA ALA A 264 7.56 19.81 2.88
C ALA A 264 7.40 21.03 1.95
N VAL A 265 7.77 20.87 0.67
CA VAL A 265 7.65 21.96 -0.31
C VAL A 265 6.19 22.32 -0.55
N PHE A 266 5.30 21.34 -0.70
CA PHE A 266 3.88 21.61 -0.89
C PHE A 266 3.26 22.30 0.33
N GLY A 267 3.56 21.83 1.53
CA GLY A 267 3.15 22.48 2.79
C GLY A 267 3.67 23.92 2.90
N TRP A 268 4.94 24.15 2.57
CA TRP A 268 5.54 25.48 2.52
C TRP A 268 4.80 26.42 1.56
N LEU A 269 4.45 25.95 0.37
CA LEU A 269 3.68 26.73 -0.59
C LEU A 269 2.27 27.04 -0.07
N LEU A 270 1.59 26.07 0.55
CA LEU A 270 0.27 26.26 1.16
C LEU A 270 0.30 27.21 2.35
N LEU A 271 1.41 27.28 3.08
CA LEU A 271 1.66 28.15 4.23
C LEU A 271 2.26 29.51 3.84
N LYS A 272 2.04 29.94 2.58
CA LYS A 272 2.50 31.23 2.03
C LYS A 272 4.02 31.40 2.13
N ARG A 273 4.78 30.35 1.89
CA ARG A 273 6.25 30.31 1.91
C ARG A 273 6.89 30.68 3.26
N SER A 274 6.15 30.49 4.36
CA SER A 274 6.67 30.74 5.72
C SER A 274 7.47 29.53 6.22
N ILE A 275 8.78 29.68 6.39
CA ILE A 275 9.68 28.64 6.92
C ILE A 275 9.26 28.23 8.33
N GLY A 276 9.02 29.20 9.24
CA GLY A 276 8.63 28.90 10.63
C GLY A 276 7.33 28.09 10.72
N LYS A 277 6.29 28.45 9.93
CA LYS A 277 5.04 27.68 9.89
C LYS A 277 5.25 26.28 9.28
N THR A 278 6.18 26.14 8.34
CA THR A 278 6.50 24.84 7.74
C THR A 278 7.23 23.94 8.74
N ILE A 279 8.14 24.48 9.56
CA ILE A 279 8.77 23.73 10.66
C ILE A 279 7.69 23.27 11.65
N LEU A 280 6.79 24.18 12.06
CA LEU A 280 5.68 23.84 12.95
C LEU A 280 4.74 22.78 12.36
N LEU A 281 4.58 22.74 11.04
CA LEU A 281 3.82 21.69 10.35
C LEU A 281 4.34 20.30 10.68
N PHE A 282 5.64 20.10 10.88
CA PHE A 282 6.23 18.78 11.13
C PHE A 282 6.22 18.34 12.60
N ILE A 283 5.85 19.22 13.55
CA ILE A 283 5.83 18.86 14.97
C ILE A 283 4.93 17.63 15.25
N PRO A 284 3.67 17.54 14.76
CA PRO A 284 2.85 16.37 15.01
C PRO A 284 3.41 15.08 14.39
N ALA A 285 4.04 15.15 13.21
CA ALA A 285 4.71 14.00 12.61
C ALA A 285 5.91 13.55 13.45
N LEU A 286 6.73 14.50 13.91
CA LEU A 286 7.87 14.19 14.78
C LEU A 286 7.42 13.59 16.11
N MET A 287 6.33 14.09 16.70
CA MET A 287 5.74 13.49 17.91
C MET A 287 5.30 12.04 17.65
N ALA A 288 4.66 11.74 16.51
CA ALA A 288 4.31 10.38 16.15
C ALA A 288 5.56 9.49 16.02
N LEU A 289 6.62 10.00 15.36
CA LEU A 289 7.89 9.30 15.23
C LEU A 289 8.52 9.01 16.60
N MET A 290 8.56 9.99 17.49
CA MET A 290 9.12 9.82 18.83
C MET A 290 8.31 8.84 19.68
N ILE A 291 6.99 8.91 19.65
CA ILE A 291 6.13 8.03 20.46
C ILE A 291 6.18 6.58 19.96
N VAL A 292 6.18 6.37 18.65
CA VAL A 292 6.02 5.06 18.03
C VAL A 292 7.37 4.37 17.75
N ALA A 293 8.35 5.08 17.18
CA ALA A 293 9.67 4.52 16.89
C ALA A 293 10.69 4.76 18.00
N GLY A 294 10.51 5.83 18.78
CA GLY A 294 11.41 6.18 19.89
C GLY A 294 11.70 5.03 20.86
N PRO A 295 10.69 4.30 21.36
CA PRO A 295 10.92 3.15 22.25
C PRO A 295 11.85 2.08 21.64
N PHE A 296 11.70 1.75 20.36
CA PHE A 296 12.53 0.76 19.68
C PHE A 296 13.97 1.26 19.46
N LEU A 297 14.11 2.55 19.11
CA LEU A 297 15.42 3.19 19.00
C LEU A 297 16.15 3.24 20.33
N LEU A 298 15.46 3.52 21.44
CA LEU A 298 16.04 3.50 22.78
C LEU A 298 16.34 2.08 23.26
N TRP A 299 15.56 1.11 22.82
CA TRP A 299 15.77 -0.30 23.20
C TRP A 299 17.01 -0.89 22.54
N ASP A 300 17.16 -0.77 21.22
CA ASP A 300 18.34 -1.17 20.45
C ASP A 300 18.35 -0.46 19.07
N ALA A 301 18.99 0.72 19.02
CA ALA A 301 19.06 1.52 17.79
C ALA A 301 19.77 0.78 16.65
N LYS A 302 20.81 -0.02 16.97
CA LYS A 302 21.56 -0.78 15.97
C LYS A 302 20.68 -1.82 15.30
N ALA A 303 19.99 -2.64 16.07
CA ALA A 303 19.09 -3.68 15.55
C ALA A 303 17.92 -3.06 14.77
N PHE A 304 17.36 -1.93 15.25
CA PHE A 304 16.30 -1.21 14.56
C PHE A 304 16.74 -0.68 13.19
N ILE A 305 17.90 -0.01 13.11
CA ILE A 305 18.43 0.55 11.85
C ILE A 305 18.88 -0.58 10.91
N ASP A 306 19.51 -1.62 11.43
CA ASP A 306 19.94 -2.77 10.64
C ASP A 306 18.72 -3.41 9.94
N SER A 307 17.66 -3.68 10.66
CA SER A 307 16.47 -4.33 10.14
C SER A 307 15.66 -3.43 9.19
N THR A 308 15.49 -2.14 9.51
CA THR A 308 14.58 -1.26 8.75
C THR A 308 15.25 -0.51 7.60
N VAL A 309 16.58 -0.35 7.63
CA VAL A 309 17.34 0.43 6.64
C VAL A 309 18.42 -0.40 5.95
N LEU A 310 19.35 -0.98 6.73
CA LEU A 310 20.55 -1.62 6.17
C LEU A 310 20.19 -2.92 5.43
N TYR A 311 19.28 -3.71 5.97
CA TYR A 311 18.74 -4.91 5.33
C TYR A 311 18.23 -4.65 3.90
N LEU A 312 17.42 -3.61 3.72
CA LEU A 312 16.85 -3.27 2.42
C LEU A 312 17.86 -2.65 1.45
N SER A 313 18.89 -1.98 1.98
CA SER A 313 19.92 -1.32 1.15
C SER A 313 21.06 -2.24 0.71
N GLY A 314 21.12 -3.46 1.23
CA GLY A 314 22.20 -4.38 0.93
C GLY A 314 23.45 -4.23 1.84
N ASN A 315 23.31 -3.54 2.98
CA ASN A 315 24.41 -3.26 3.91
C ASN A 315 24.34 -4.07 5.21
N SER A 316 23.39 -5.00 5.33
CA SER A 316 23.33 -5.99 6.42
C SER A 316 23.94 -7.34 6.00
N VAL A 317 24.32 -8.17 6.96
CA VAL A 317 24.91 -9.50 6.71
C VAL A 317 23.94 -10.41 5.93
N HIS A 318 22.65 -10.37 6.25
CA HIS A 318 21.59 -11.14 5.59
C HIS A 318 20.64 -10.20 4.84
N SER A 319 21.20 -9.37 3.97
CA SER A 319 20.43 -8.37 3.22
C SER A 319 19.44 -8.99 2.25
N TYR A 320 18.37 -8.25 1.98
CA TYR A 320 17.40 -8.61 0.95
C TYR A 320 18.11 -8.78 -0.41
N PRO A 321 17.87 -9.86 -1.19
CA PRO A 321 18.58 -10.13 -2.43
C PRO A 321 18.24 -9.11 -3.52
N ILE A 322 19.11 -9.01 -4.51
CA ILE A 322 18.82 -8.31 -5.77
C ILE A 322 17.71 -9.10 -6.46
N SER A 323 16.59 -8.42 -6.77
CA SER A 323 15.41 -9.12 -7.30
C SER A 323 14.45 -8.20 -8.07
N GLY A 324 13.46 -8.78 -8.73
CA GLY A 324 12.39 -8.07 -9.42
C GLY A 324 12.78 -7.60 -10.82
N TYR A 325 12.40 -6.36 -11.21
CA TYR A 325 12.43 -5.89 -12.60
C TYR A 325 13.25 -4.60 -12.81
N GLY A 326 14.04 -4.20 -11.81
CA GLY A 326 14.82 -2.95 -11.85
C GLY A 326 16.24 -3.12 -12.38
N LEU A 327 17.01 -2.02 -12.29
CA LEU A 327 18.41 -1.96 -12.68
C LEU A 327 19.25 -3.08 -12.02
N GLY A 328 18.95 -3.43 -10.78
CA GLY A 328 19.68 -4.49 -10.07
C GLY A 328 19.69 -5.81 -10.84
N MET A 329 18.54 -6.24 -11.33
CA MET A 329 18.45 -7.47 -12.14
C MET A 329 19.10 -7.32 -13.51
N LEU A 330 18.98 -6.16 -14.16
CA LEU A 330 19.68 -5.91 -15.43
C LEU A 330 21.20 -6.02 -15.28
N LEU A 331 21.76 -5.50 -14.20
CA LEU A 331 23.20 -5.59 -13.92
C LEU A 331 23.62 -7.03 -13.56
N TYR A 332 22.76 -7.78 -12.90
CA TYR A 332 22.97 -9.18 -12.60
C TYR A 332 22.98 -10.03 -13.89
N GLU A 333 21.96 -9.90 -14.73
CA GLU A 333 21.84 -10.61 -16.01
C GLU A 333 22.98 -10.23 -17.00
N ALA A 334 23.45 -8.97 -16.94
CA ALA A 334 24.60 -8.52 -17.72
C ALA A 334 25.96 -9.00 -17.16
N GLY A 335 25.97 -9.74 -16.04
CA GLY A 335 27.19 -10.27 -15.41
C GLY A 335 28.06 -9.20 -14.70
N VAL A 336 27.55 -7.98 -14.55
CA VAL A 336 28.23 -6.91 -13.78
C VAL A 336 28.19 -7.24 -12.29
N ILE A 337 27.07 -7.77 -11.82
CA ILE A 337 26.90 -8.32 -10.47
C ILE A 337 26.83 -9.84 -10.59
N LYS A 338 27.71 -10.54 -9.89
CA LYS A 338 27.85 -12.01 -9.99
C LYS A 338 27.05 -12.79 -8.96
N ASP A 339 26.64 -12.13 -7.87
CA ASP A 339 25.91 -12.73 -6.76
C ASP A 339 24.76 -11.80 -6.35
N MET A 340 23.54 -12.34 -6.27
CA MET A 340 22.34 -11.60 -5.89
C MET A 340 22.39 -11.05 -4.46
N HIS A 341 23.21 -11.66 -3.59
CA HIS A 341 23.42 -11.20 -2.21
C HIS A 341 24.57 -10.21 -2.07
N ALA A 342 25.42 -10.03 -3.11
CA ALA A 342 26.54 -9.10 -3.06
C ALA A 342 26.11 -7.67 -2.77
N HIS A 343 26.94 -6.96 -2.03
CA HIS A 343 26.81 -5.51 -1.91
C HIS A 343 27.12 -4.83 -3.25
N TYR A 344 26.22 -3.95 -3.68
CA TYR A 344 26.42 -3.08 -4.82
C TYR A 344 25.92 -1.67 -4.49
N PRO A 345 26.66 -0.60 -4.84
CA PRO A 345 26.36 0.75 -4.39
C PRO A 345 25.22 1.40 -5.21
N PHE A 346 24.00 0.85 -5.13
CA PHE A 346 22.82 1.40 -5.80
C PHE A 346 22.54 2.84 -5.44
N ILE A 347 22.97 3.30 -4.27
CA ILE A 347 22.85 4.70 -3.83
C ILE A 347 23.46 5.69 -4.84
N LEU A 348 24.54 5.32 -5.55
CA LEU A 348 25.15 6.18 -6.57
C LEU A 348 24.18 6.43 -7.74
N TRP A 349 23.47 5.41 -8.20
CA TRP A 349 22.44 5.52 -9.23
C TRP A 349 21.23 6.33 -8.74
N GLN A 350 20.82 6.09 -7.50
CA GLN A 350 19.72 6.81 -6.88
C GLN A 350 20.04 8.32 -6.72
N ILE A 351 21.25 8.67 -6.36
CA ILE A 351 21.69 10.07 -6.26
C ILE A 351 21.82 10.69 -7.66
N THR A 352 22.55 10.05 -8.59
CA THR A 352 22.84 10.63 -9.91
C THR A 352 21.59 10.82 -10.78
N LEU A 353 20.61 9.93 -10.69
CA LEU A 353 19.37 10.02 -11.47
C LEU A 353 18.17 10.47 -10.61
N GLY A 354 18.08 10.03 -9.37
CA GLY A 354 16.94 10.37 -8.52
C GLY A 354 16.92 11.82 -8.05
N LEU A 355 18.07 12.42 -7.68
CA LEU A 355 18.10 13.82 -7.27
C LEU A 355 17.73 14.81 -8.39
N PRO A 356 18.23 14.69 -9.64
CA PRO A 356 17.77 15.53 -10.75
C PRO A 356 16.26 15.39 -11.00
N VAL A 357 15.71 14.16 -10.96
CA VAL A 357 14.28 13.93 -11.11
C VAL A 357 13.50 14.57 -9.96
N LEU A 358 13.94 14.40 -8.72
CA LEU A 358 13.32 15.07 -7.57
C LEU A 358 13.35 16.59 -7.74
N GLY A 359 14.49 17.16 -8.16
CA GLY A 359 14.63 18.59 -8.44
C GLY A 359 13.64 19.09 -9.51
N ALA A 360 13.52 18.34 -10.62
CA ALA A 360 12.57 18.65 -11.68
C ALA A 360 11.11 18.58 -11.20
N VAL A 361 10.77 17.57 -10.42
CA VAL A 361 9.43 17.40 -9.84
C VAL A 361 9.11 18.53 -8.85
N LEU A 362 10.06 18.91 -7.98
CA LEU A 362 9.88 20.02 -7.05
C LEU A 362 9.72 21.35 -7.80
N TRP A 363 10.52 21.60 -8.82
CA TRP A 363 10.38 22.78 -9.67
C TRP A 363 9.01 22.83 -10.37
N TYR A 364 8.55 21.70 -10.92
CA TYR A 364 7.23 21.59 -11.54
C TYR A 364 6.09 21.84 -10.54
N LEU A 365 6.24 21.36 -9.29
CA LEU A 365 5.30 21.57 -8.20
C LEU A 365 5.25 23.05 -7.77
N VAL A 366 6.41 23.72 -7.65
CA VAL A 366 6.50 25.13 -7.28
C VAL A 366 5.84 26.05 -8.31
N LYS A 367 5.90 25.72 -9.59
CA LYS A 367 5.22 26.50 -10.67
C LYS A 367 3.70 26.51 -10.53
N LYS A 368 3.10 25.40 -10.13
CA LYS A 368 1.65 25.29 -9.90
C LYS A 368 1.39 24.28 -8.79
N PRO A 369 1.20 24.74 -7.55
CA PRO A 369 1.04 23.86 -6.38
C PRO A 369 -0.38 23.30 -6.29
N VAL A 370 -0.66 22.29 -7.11
CA VAL A 370 -1.90 21.52 -7.10
C VAL A 370 -1.64 20.07 -6.68
N MET A 371 -2.63 19.45 -6.06
CA MET A 371 -2.48 18.13 -5.47
C MET A 371 -2.21 17.05 -6.52
N SER A 372 -2.78 17.16 -7.70
CA SER A 372 -2.51 16.25 -8.81
C SER A 372 -1.02 16.22 -9.19
N ARG A 373 -0.34 17.37 -9.22
CA ARG A 373 1.10 17.43 -9.47
C ARG A 373 1.94 16.81 -8.35
N LEU A 374 1.52 16.98 -7.10
CA LEU A 374 2.17 16.33 -5.95
C LEU A 374 2.11 14.80 -6.10
N LEU A 375 0.92 14.26 -6.37
CA LEU A 375 0.71 12.82 -6.52
C LEU A 375 1.49 12.23 -7.70
N VAL A 376 1.34 12.81 -8.89
CA VAL A 376 2.07 12.35 -10.09
C VAL A 376 3.58 12.49 -9.88
N GLY A 377 4.04 13.62 -9.33
CA GLY A 377 5.45 13.84 -9.03
C GLY A 377 6.01 12.81 -8.04
N TYR A 378 5.27 12.47 -7.00
CA TYR A 378 5.66 11.40 -6.08
C TYR A 378 5.75 10.04 -6.78
N GLY A 379 4.78 9.69 -7.62
CA GLY A 379 4.83 8.47 -8.42
C GLY A 379 6.07 8.39 -9.31
N VAL A 380 6.46 9.52 -9.95
CA VAL A 380 7.68 9.60 -10.78
C VAL A 380 8.94 9.42 -9.93
N VAL A 381 9.04 10.09 -8.78
CA VAL A 381 10.18 9.95 -7.86
C VAL A 381 10.32 8.51 -7.38
N LEU A 382 9.20 7.87 -6.98
CA LEU A 382 9.21 6.47 -6.56
C LEU A 382 9.62 5.52 -7.67
N LEU A 383 9.08 5.71 -8.88
CA LEU A 383 9.41 4.85 -10.02
C LEU A 383 10.91 4.88 -10.32
N VAL A 384 11.50 6.07 -10.38
CA VAL A 384 12.93 6.21 -10.64
C VAL A 384 13.76 5.64 -9.49
N PHE A 385 13.41 5.96 -8.24
CA PHE A 385 14.12 5.46 -7.07
C PHE A 385 14.11 3.93 -7.01
N TRP A 386 12.93 3.29 -7.12
CA TRP A 386 12.81 1.83 -7.03
C TRP A 386 13.44 1.13 -8.24
N TYR A 387 13.33 1.72 -9.44
CA TYR A 387 14.01 1.16 -10.62
C TYR A 387 15.53 1.15 -10.46
N MET A 388 16.10 2.17 -9.82
CA MET A 388 17.54 2.27 -9.53
C MET A 388 17.93 1.59 -8.20
N SER A 389 17.03 0.86 -7.59
CA SER A 389 17.26 0.16 -6.32
C SER A 389 17.77 -1.26 -6.54
N ARG A 390 18.18 -1.89 -5.43
CA ARG A 390 18.52 -3.31 -5.34
C ARG A 390 17.38 -4.22 -5.83
N TYR A 391 16.14 -3.80 -5.62
CA TYR A 391 14.96 -4.56 -6.01
C TYR A 391 13.78 -3.65 -6.40
N LEU A 392 13.00 -4.11 -7.39
CA LEU A 392 11.73 -3.52 -7.79
C LEU A 392 10.72 -4.65 -7.99
N ASN A 393 9.85 -4.87 -7.02
CA ASN A 393 8.86 -5.93 -7.05
C ASN A 393 7.48 -5.42 -7.50
N ASN A 394 6.60 -6.33 -7.89
CA ASN A 394 5.25 -6.02 -8.33
C ASN A 394 4.44 -5.19 -7.32
N SER A 395 4.66 -5.38 -6.01
CA SER A 395 3.97 -4.59 -4.98
C SER A 395 4.33 -3.09 -5.04
N HIS A 396 5.59 -2.76 -5.37
CA HIS A 396 6.00 -1.37 -5.61
C HIS A 396 5.30 -0.79 -6.84
N VAL A 397 5.20 -1.59 -7.92
CA VAL A 397 4.48 -1.18 -9.14
C VAL A 397 3.00 -0.95 -8.82
N GLY A 398 2.38 -1.79 -8.01
CA GLY A 398 1.00 -1.63 -7.55
C GLY A 398 0.77 -0.34 -6.76
N PHE A 399 1.66 -0.04 -5.81
CA PHE A 399 1.63 1.21 -5.04
C PHE A 399 1.78 2.44 -5.96
N ILE A 400 2.78 2.44 -6.85
CA ILE A 400 3.05 3.53 -7.80
C ILE A 400 1.87 3.72 -8.77
N SER A 401 1.31 2.63 -9.29
CA SER A 401 0.15 2.66 -10.19
C SER A 401 -1.08 3.28 -9.52
N SER A 402 -1.32 2.96 -8.24
CA SER A 402 -2.41 3.56 -7.46
C SER A 402 -2.22 5.07 -7.27
N ILE A 403 -0.98 5.51 -7.00
CA ILE A 403 -0.63 6.94 -6.90
C ILE A 403 -0.80 7.65 -8.24
N PHE A 404 -0.35 7.06 -9.36
CA PHE A 404 -0.55 7.64 -10.68
C PHE A 404 -2.02 7.73 -11.06
N ALA A 405 -2.79 6.66 -10.85
CA ALA A 405 -4.23 6.65 -11.13
C ALA A 405 -4.95 7.76 -10.35
N LEU A 406 -4.66 7.86 -9.03
CA LEU A 406 -5.24 8.91 -8.20
C LEU A 406 -4.80 10.31 -8.64
N GLY A 407 -3.53 10.49 -8.99
CA GLY A 407 -2.99 11.77 -9.46
C GLY A 407 -3.61 12.25 -10.77
N VAL A 408 -3.75 11.35 -11.76
CA VAL A 408 -4.36 11.65 -13.06
C VAL A 408 -5.86 11.95 -12.91
N LEU A 409 -6.59 11.12 -12.17
CA LEU A 409 -8.03 11.34 -11.95
C LEU A 409 -8.29 12.59 -11.11
N LYS A 410 -7.38 12.94 -10.18
CA LYS A 410 -7.42 14.20 -9.45
C LYS A 410 -7.18 15.41 -10.36
N ASP A 411 -6.28 15.33 -11.35
CA ASP A 411 -6.07 16.39 -12.34
C ASP A 411 -7.31 16.63 -13.20
N TRP A 412 -8.01 15.56 -13.60
CA TRP A 412 -9.28 15.68 -14.32
C TRP A 412 -10.37 16.29 -13.43
N ASP A 413 -10.50 15.86 -12.17
CA ASP A 413 -11.43 16.42 -11.20
C ASP A 413 -11.17 17.92 -10.94
N GLU A 414 -9.92 18.35 -10.87
CA GLU A 414 -9.51 19.74 -10.68
C GLU A 414 -9.78 20.63 -11.91
N LYS A 415 -9.83 20.05 -13.12
CA LYS A 415 -10.12 20.78 -14.36
C LYS A 415 -11.61 20.88 -14.68
N THR A 416 -12.42 19.97 -14.17
CA THR A 416 -13.87 19.91 -14.43
C THR A 416 -14.70 20.62 -13.37
N THR A 417 -14.10 21.06 -12.28
CA THR A 417 -14.71 21.77 -11.15
C THR A 417 -14.11 23.15 -10.93
#